data_3e0c4364cc9474da0e0644540d1e94c2
#
_entry.id   3e0c4364cc9474da0e0644540d1e94c2
#
_cell.length_a   1.000
_cell.length_b   1.000
_cell.length_c   1.000
_cell.angle_alpha   90.00
_cell.angle_beta   90.00
_cell.angle_gamma   90.00
#
_symmetry.space_group_name_H-M   'P 1'
#
loop_
_entity.id
_entity.type
_entity.pdbx_description
1 polymer ?
#
loop_
_entity_poly.entity_id
_entity_poly.type
_entity_poly.pdbx_seq_one_letter_code
_entity_poly.pdbx_strand_id
1 'polypeptide(L)'
;KVDCIYIDPPYNTGARDWKYNNNYVDSSDTYRHSKWLSMMEKRLRIAKKLLNPKDSVLIVTIDEKEYLHLGCLLEEMFPEAAIQMISSIINPKGVSALHGFRRSDEYIFFVMVGNSAPMPLSLGNEWSPSAIKSSRKLEDKGFESKEPEWTSMMRRGSHSLRFERPGLYYAIYANPANHKIEYIGNVISAELHNDKEINGLKQILPIRTNGEEGCWQVSPSELKNRIKQGRVRLGKVTSYGYVVNYLPDGEYKKIINGDYIIEGEKDDGSLVAHRVRNEDKWIAPTQWKIASHDASAYGSTLLANI
;
A
#
# COMPACT_ATOMS: atom_id res chain seq x y z
N LYS A 1 -22.21 -16.95 -23.94
CA LYS A 1 -21.86 -16.07 -22.81
C LYS A 1 -20.41 -15.69 -22.93
N VAL A 2 -20.08 -14.45 -22.57
CA VAL A 2 -18.73 -13.91 -22.58
C VAL A 2 -18.33 -13.48 -21.17
N ASP A 3 -17.04 -13.54 -20.87
CA ASP A 3 -16.51 -13.25 -19.53
C ASP A 3 -16.05 -11.80 -19.39
N CYS A 4 -15.81 -11.10 -20.50
CA CYS A 4 -15.42 -9.69 -20.49
C CYS A 4 -16.04 -8.94 -21.68
N ILE A 5 -16.56 -7.74 -21.41
CA ILE A 5 -16.97 -6.78 -22.42
C ILE A 5 -16.28 -5.45 -22.11
N TYR A 6 -15.63 -4.86 -23.12
CA TYR A 6 -15.09 -3.52 -23.05
C TYR A 6 -15.85 -2.60 -23.99
N ILE A 7 -16.26 -1.44 -23.50
CA ILE A 7 -16.98 -0.42 -24.26
C ILE A 7 -16.26 0.91 -24.11
N ASP A 8 -15.92 1.50 -25.26
CA ASP A 8 -15.44 2.88 -25.38
C ASP A 8 -16.48 3.69 -26.16
N PRO A 9 -17.49 4.26 -25.46
CA PRO A 9 -18.59 4.94 -26.12
C PRO A 9 -18.20 6.34 -26.57
N PRO A 10 -18.99 6.99 -27.45
CA PRO A 10 -18.86 8.42 -27.68
C PRO A 10 -19.02 9.19 -26.36
N TYR A 11 -18.07 10.06 -26.02
CA TYR A 11 -18.06 10.77 -24.72
C TYR A 11 -19.01 11.96 -24.67
N ASN A 12 -19.72 12.24 -25.75
CA ASN A 12 -20.69 13.34 -25.83
C ASN A 12 -20.09 14.73 -25.52
N THR A 13 -18.83 14.92 -25.87
CA THR A 13 -18.06 16.16 -25.58
C THR A 13 -18.50 17.34 -26.43
N GLY A 14 -19.21 17.08 -27.53
CA GLY A 14 -19.55 18.07 -28.56
C GLY A 14 -18.38 18.41 -29.50
N ALA A 15 -17.21 17.81 -29.31
CA ALA A 15 -16.08 17.97 -30.21
C ALA A 15 -16.30 17.18 -31.50
N ARG A 16 -15.96 17.79 -32.64
CA ARG A 16 -15.92 17.08 -33.92
C ARG A 16 -14.63 16.29 -33.99
N ASP A 17 -14.70 15.01 -33.72
CA ASP A 17 -13.62 14.06 -33.89
C ASP A 17 -13.99 13.10 -35.03
N TRP A 18 -13.13 13.01 -36.04
CA TRP A 18 -13.37 12.15 -37.18
C TRP A 18 -13.25 10.66 -36.90
N LYS A 19 -12.63 10.28 -35.78
CA LYS A 19 -12.48 8.88 -35.35
C LYS A 19 -13.66 8.39 -34.53
N TYR A 20 -14.22 9.26 -33.71
CA TYR A 20 -15.31 8.94 -32.80
C TYR A 20 -16.44 9.94 -32.99
N ASN A 21 -17.68 9.49 -32.98
CA ASN A 21 -18.83 10.39 -33.07
C ASN A 21 -19.11 11.05 -31.72
N ASN A 22 -18.13 11.81 -31.19
CA ASN A 22 -18.22 12.51 -29.91
C ASN A 22 -19.24 13.66 -29.89
N ASN A 23 -19.72 14.06 -31.08
CA ASN A 23 -20.84 14.95 -31.24
C ASN A 23 -22.12 14.20 -31.62
N TYR A 24 -22.32 12.99 -31.07
CA TYR A 24 -23.51 12.18 -31.30
C TYR A 24 -24.81 12.96 -31.10
N VAL A 25 -24.81 13.87 -30.13
CA VAL A 25 -25.86 14.87 -29.93
C VAL A 25 -25.25 16.26 -29.97
N ASP A 26 -25.90 17.22 -30.61
CA ASP A 26 -25.46 18.59 -30.65
C ASP A 26 -25.26 19.16 -29.23
N SER A 27 -24.19 19.91 -29.02
CA SER A 27 -23.85 20.48 -27.70
C SER A 27 -24.92 21.48 -27.17
N SER A 28 -25.69 22.09 -28.07
CA SER A 28 -26.81 23.01 -27.74
C SER A 28 -28.12 22.28 -27.45
N ASP A 29 -28.20 20.97 -27.66
CA ASP A 29 -29.43 20.19 -27.45
C ASP A 29 -29.69 20.03 -25.95
N THR A 30 -30.79 20.56 -25.46
CA THR A 30 -31.22 20.49 -24.06
C THR A 30 -31.41 19.04 -23.58
N TYR A 31 -31.70 18.13 -24.48
CA TYR A 31 -31.92 16.70 -24.19
C TYR A 31 -30.67 15.82 -24.50
N ARG A 32 -29.51 16.40 -24.69
CA ARG A 32 -28.30 15.69 -25.12
C ARG A 32 -27.96 14.51 -24.22
N HIS A 33 -28.05 14.68 -22.89
CA HIS A 33 -27.75 13.62 -21.91
C HIS A 33 -28.78 12.48 -22.00
N SER A 34 -30.07 12.79 -22.10
CA SER A 34 -31.13 11.77 -22.24
C SER A 34 -31.02 10.97 -23.53
N LYS A 35 -30.65 11.63 -24.62
CA LYS A 35 -30.43 10.95 -25.92
C LYS A 35 -29.20 10.02 -25.84
N TRP A 36 -28.13 10.49 -25.22
CA TRP A 36 -26.94 9.68 -24.99
C TRP A 36 -27.23 8.48 -24.10
N LEU A 37 -27.93 8.68 -22.97
CA LEU A 37 -28.39 7.60 -22.08
C LEU A 37 -29.24 6.57 -22.80
N SER A 38 -30.20 6.99 -23.61
CA SER A 38 -31.02 6.08 -24.41
C SER A 38 -30.21 5.24 -25.39
N MET A 39 -29.16 5.80 -25.97
CA MET A 39 -28.21 5.09 -26.82
C MET A 39 -27.43 4.06 -26.03
N MET A 40 -26.90 4.44 -24.84
CA MET A 40 -26.14 3.56 -23.96
C MET A 40 -27.00 2.44 -23.38
N GLU A 41 -28.21 2.74 -22.90
CA GLU A 41 -29.13 1.74 -22.34
C GLU A 41 -29.36 0.57 -23.30
N LYS A 42 -29.60 0.86 -24.56
CA LYS A 42 -29.81 -0.19 -25.58
C LYS A 42 -28.61 -1.13 -25.70
N ARG A 43 -27.40 -0.60 -25.66
CA ARG A 43 -26.14 -1.35 -25.75
C ARG A 43 -25.84 -2.13 -24.49
N LEU A 44 -26.01 -1.51 -23.32
CA LEU A 44 -25.82 -2.14 -22.03
C LEU A 44 -26.85 -3.28 -21.80
N ARG A 45 -28.07 -3.14 -22.30
CA ARG A 45 -29.09 -4.22 -22.28
C ARG A 45 -28.64 -5.45 -23.08
N ILE A 46 -27.97 -5.24 -24.21
CA ILE A 46 -27.39 -6.34 -25.00
C ILE A 46 -26.15 -6.91 -24.24
N ALA A 47 -25.27 -6.07 -23.74
CA ALA A 47 -24.11 -6.48 -22.95
C ALA A 47 -24.54 -7.37 -21.76
N LYS A 48 -25.55 -6.95 -20.99
CA LYS A 48 -26.11 -7.73 -19.87
C LYS A 48 -26.56 -9.13 -20.29
N LYS A 49 -27.18 -9.25 -21.47
CA LYS A 49 -27.60 -10.55 -22.00
C LYS A 49 -26.43 -11.43 -22.45
N LEU A 50 -25.33 -10.85 -22.91
CA LEU A 50 -24.15 -11.57 -23.36
C LEU A 50 -23.26 -12.03 -22.23
N LEU A 51 -23.13 -11.24 -21.19
CA LEU A 51 -22.27 -11.52 -20.02
C LEU A 51 -22.64 -12.82 -19.32
N ASN A 52 -21.60 -13.52 -18.83
CA ASN A 52 -21.77 -14.68 -17.97
C ASN A 52 -22.27 -14.22 -16.59
N PRO A 53 -23.45 -14.66 -16.13
CA PRO A 53 -24.02 -14.20 -14.87
C PRO A 53 -23.28 -14.72 -13.63
N LYS A 54 -22.41 -15.72 -13.77
CA LYS A 54 -21.68 -16.31 -12.65
C LYS A 54 -20.37 -15.61 -12.38
N ASP A 55 -19.69 -15.15 -13.45
CA ASP A 55 -18.35 -14.59 -13.35
C ASP A 55 -18.02 -13.84 -14.64
N SER A 56 -18.17 -12.53 -14.62
CA SER A 56 -17.84 -11.69 -15.77
C SER A 56 -17.66 -10.23 -15.38
N VAL A 57 -17.04 -9.44 -16.26
CA VAL A 57 -16.83 -8.01 -16.06
C VAL A 57 -17.23 -7.22 -17.31
N LEU A 58 -17.93 -6.11 -17.09
CA LEU A 58 -18.13 -5.06 -18.08
C LEU A 58 -17.25 -3.87 -17.71
N ILE A 59 -16.48 -3.38 -18.66
CA ILE A 59 -15.60 -2.22 -18.52
C ILE A 59 -16.10 -1.14 -19.47
N VAL A 60 -16.32 0.08 -18.95
CA VAL A 60 -16.79 1.21 -19.75
C VAL A 60 -15.92 2.43 -19.44
N THR A 61 -15.26 2.97 -20.47
CA THR A 61 -14.53 4.24 -20.37
C THR A 61 -15.44 5.42 -20.61
N ILE A 62 -15.17 6.55 -19.95
CA ILE A 62 -15.97 7.78 -20.09
C ILE A 62 -15.18 9.00 -19.58
N ASP A 63 -15.57 10.19 -20.02
CA ASP A 63 -15.03 11.44 -19.50
C ASP A 63 -15.94 12.16 -18.49
N GLU A 64 -15.52 13.35 -18.10
CA GLU A 64 -16.24 14.20 -17.14
C GLU A 64 -17.65 14.63 -17.56
N LYS A 65 -18.01 14.48 -18.84
CA LYS A 65 -19.31 14.96 -19.35
C LYS A 65 -20.47 14.04 -19.02
N GLU A 66 -20.19 12.74 -19.05
CA GLU A 66 -21.27 11.73 -18.90
C GLU A 66 -21.02 10.73 -17.76
N TYR A 67 -19.91 10.79 -17.02
CA TYR A 67 -19.59 9.77 -16.01
C TYR A 67 -20.66 9.64 -14.90
N LEU A 68 -21.25 10.75 -14.45
CA LEU A 68 -22.31 10.72 -13.44
C LEU A 68 -23.57 10.03 -13.97
N HIS A 69 -23.98 10.38 -15.21
CA HIS A 69 -25.15 9.78 -15.85
C HIS A 69 -24.94 8.30 -16.13
N LEU A 70 -23.74 7.93 -16.60
CA LEU A 70 -23.38 6.54 -16.82
C LEU A 70 -23.38 5.76 -15.52
N GLY A 71 -22.82 6.30 -14.45
CA GLY A 71 -22.80 5.64 -13.15
C GLY A 71 -24.19 5.28 -12.66
N CYS A 72 -25.13 6.25 -12.67
CA CYS A 72 -26.53 6.01 -12.32
C CYS A 72 -27.20 4.94 -13.21
N LEU A 73 -26.95 5.00 -14.51
CA LEU A 73 -27.50 4.02 -15.46
C LEU A 73 -26.95 2.60 -15.20
N LEU A 74 -25.66 2.48 -14.88
CA LEU A 74 -25.04 1.20 -14.55
C LEU A 74 -25.62 0.60 -13.26
N GLU A 75 -25.81 1.42 -12.22
CA GLU A 75 -26.44 0.99 -10.95
C GLU A 75 -27.87 0.51 -11.17
N GLU A 76 -28.67 1.20 -12.00
CA GLU A 76 -30.03 0.79 -12.34
C GLU A 76 -30.06 -0.51 -13.14
N MET A 77 -29.17 -0.66 -14.10
CA MET A 77 -29.17 -1.82 -15.00
C MET A 77 -28.54 -3.07 -14.39
N PHE A 78 -27.60 -2.94 -13.45
CA PHE A 78 -26.84 -4.03 -12.83
C PHE A 78 -26.91 -3.96 -11.29
N PRO A 79 -28.13 -3.97 -10.69
CA PRO A 79 -28.28 -3.76 -9.25
C PRO A 79 -27.62 -4.84 -8.39
N GLU A 80 -27.36 -6.02 -8.93
CA GLU A 80 -26.69 -7.13 -8.24
C GLU A 80 -25.18 -7.18 -8.47
N ALA A 81 -24.62 -6.29 -9.29
CA ALA A 81 -23.18 -6.25 -9.57
C ALA A 81 -22.43 -5.32 -8.60
N ALA A 82 -21.17 -5.63 -8.33
CA ALA A 82 -20.27 -4.68 -7.67
C ALA A 82 -19.74 -3.69 -8.72
N ILE A 83 -20.08 -2.40 -8.56
CA ILE A 83 -19.66 -1.35 -9.50
C ILE A 83 -18.60 -0.50 -8.85
N GLN A 84 -17.47 -0.30 -9.55
CA GLN A 84 -16.38 0.53 -9.09
C GLN A 84 -15.88 1.46 -10.19
N MET A 85 -15.74 2.74 -9.86
CA MET A 85 -15.17 3.72 -10.76
C MET A 85 -13.68 3.91 -10.45
N ILE A 86 -12.87 3.94 -11.50
CA ILE A 86 -11.44 4.25 -11.47
C ILE A 86 -11.24 5.61 -12.13
N SER A 87 -10.42 6.49 -11.53
CA SER A 87 -9.90 7.69 -12.15
C SER A 87 -8.51 7.41 -12.71
N SER A 88 -8.32 7.57 -14.01
CA SER A 88 -7.03 7.39 -14.69
C SER A 88 -6.48 8.73 -15.17
N ILE A 89 -5.29 9.10 -14.73
CA ILE A 89 -4.63 10.33 -15.18
C ILE A 89 -4.02 10.07 -16.55
N ILE A 90 -4.64 10.68 -17.57
CA ILE A 90 -4.23 10.56 -18.98
C ILE A 90 -3.33 11.71 -19.44
N ASN A 91 -3.35 12.84 -18.75
CA ASN A 91 -2.50 14.00 -19.02
C ASN A 91 -2.19 14.74 -17.71
N PRO A 92 -1.03 14.48 -17.08
CA PRO A 92 -0.66 15.11 -15.79
C PRO A 92 -0.61 16.65 -15.82
N LYS A 93 -0.38 17.25 -16.99
CA LYS A 93 -0.36 18.71 -17.16
C LYS A 93 -1.76 19.29 -17.25
N GLY A 94 -2.75 18.45 -17.51
CA GLY A 94 -4.12 18.80 -17.75
C GLY A 94 -4.38 19.55 -19.06
N VAL A 95 -5.56 19.35 -19.62
CA VAL A 95 -6.07 20.10 -20.76
C VAL A 95 -6.62 21.44 -20.29
N SER A 96 -6.24 22.53 -20.96
CA SER A 96 -6.68 23.89 -20.60
C SER A 96 -8.18 24.01 -20.79
N ALA A 97 -8.88 24.49 -19.77
CA ALA A 97 -10.28 24.86 -19.87
C ALA A 97 -10.40 26.41 -19.86
N LEU A 98 -11.34 26.94 -20.65
CA LEU A 98 -11.59 28.40 -20.70
C LEU A 98 -12.09 28.92 -19.35
N HIS A 99 -12.91 28.12 -18.64
CA HIS A 99 -13.47 28.44 -17.33
C HIS A 99 -13.43 27.16 -16.48
N GLY A 100 -12.56 27.11 -15.47
CA GLY A 100 -12.46 25.99 -14.54
C GLY A 100 -11.07 25.39 -14.40
N PHE A 101 -10.99 24.28 -13.67
CA PHE A 101 -9.76 23.54 -13.48
C PHE A 101 -9.36 22.79 -14.76
N ARG A 102 -8.06 22.55 -14.91
CA ARG A 102 -7.54 21.74 -16.03
C ARG A 102 -7.93 20.27 -15.83
N ARG A 103 -8.56 19.67 -16.83
CA ARG A 103 -8.87 18.25 -16.84
C ARG A 103 -7.58 17.44 -17.04
N SER A 104 -7.33 16.49 -16.15
CA SER A 104 -6.14 15.63 -16.21
C SER A 104 -6.48 14.14 -16.29
N ASP A 105 -7.73 13.76 -16.07
CA ASP A 105 -8.18 12.39 -15.93
C ASP A 105 -9.39 12.02 -16.77
N GLU A 106 -9.58 10.75 -16.93
CA GLU A 106 -10.77 10.08 -17.47
C GLU A 106 -11.20 8.97 -16.50
N TYR A 107 -12.41 8.46 -16.68
CA TYR A 107 -13.00 7.50 -15.76
C TYR A 107 -13.22 6.16 -16.45
N ILE A 108 -13.08 5.09 -15.66
CA ILE A 108 -13.30 3.72 -16.09
C ILE A 108 -14.25 3.08 -15.09
N PHE A 109 -15.41 2.62 -15.54
CA PHE A 109 -16.31 1.82 -14.72
C PHE A 109 -16.03 0.34 -14.90
N PHE A 110 -15.85 -0.37 -13.79
CA PHE A 110 -15.82 -1.81 -13.71
C PHE A 110 -17.13 -2.29 -13.10
N VAL A 111 -17.92 -3.02 -13.86
CA VAL A 111 -19.16 -3.67 -13.41
C VAL A 111 -18.86 -5.15 -13.27
N MET A 112 -18.66 -5.60 -12.04
CA MET A 112 -18.27 -6.97 -11.69
C MET A 112 -19.51 -7.78 -11.38
N VAL A 113 -19.80 -8.76 -12.25
CA VAL A 113 -21.01 -9.59 -12.19
C VAL A 113 -20.70 -10.92 -11.53
N GLY A 114 -21.57 -11.36 -10.63
CA GLY A 114 -21.46 -12.64 -9.93
C GLY A 114 -20.26 -12.67 -8.97
N ASN A 115 -19.34 -13.62 -9.14
CA ASN A 115 -18.16 -13.80 -8.29
C ASN A 115 -16.92 -13.04 -8.81
N SER A 116 -17.09 -12.23 -9.85
CA SER A 116 -15.98 -11.44 -10.42
C SER A 116 -15.43 -10.43 -9.41
N ALA A 117 -14.14 -10.39 -9.24
CA ALA A 117 -13.45 -9.48 -8.35
C ALA A 117 -12.01 -9.19 -8.82
N PRO A 118 -11.43 -8.03 -8.47
CA PRO A 118 -10.04 -7.76 -8.76
C PRO A 118 -9.13 -8.78 -8.06
N MET A 119 -8.15 -9.28 -8.80
CA MET A 119 -7.14 -10.18 -8.25
C MET A 119 -5.81 -9.46 -8.00
N PRO A 120 -5.08 -9.83 -6.93
CA PRO A 120 -3.73 -9.32 -6.72
C PRO A 120 -2.81 -9.74 -7.88
N LEU A 121 -2.15 -8.75 -8.49
CA LEU A 121 -1.19 -8.94 -9.57
C LEU A 121 0.18 -8.38 -9.18
N SER A 122 1.23 -8.90 -9.80
CA SER A 122 2.55 -8.31 -9.77
C SER A 122 2.55 -7.05 -10.62
N LEU A 123 2.27 -5.94 -9.98
CA LEU A 123 2.25 -4.61 -10.61
C LEU A 123 3.63 -3.98 -10.50
N GLY A 124 4.05 -3.23 -11.51
CA GLY A 124 5.32 -2.52 -11.51
C GLY A 124 5.47 -1.53 -10.34
N ASN A 125 6.68 -1.05 -10.12
CA ASN A 125 6.99 -0.15 -9.00
C ASN A 125 6.16 1.14 -9.00
N GLU A 126 5.70 1.59 -10.15
CA GLU A 126 4.83 2.76 -10.31
C GLU A 126 3.46 2.61 -9.61
N TRP A 127 3.02 1.39 -9.36
CA TRP A 127 1.79 1.07 -8.63
C TRP A 127 1.98 0.97 -7.12
N SER A 128 3.23 0.97 -6.62
CA SER A 128 3.52 0.81 -5.20
C SER A 128 3.12 2.04 -4.41
N PRO A 129 2.44 1.89 -3.24
CA PRO A 129 2.17 3.00 -2.32
C PRO A 129 3.44 3.75 -1.86
N SER A 130 4.59 3.09 -1.87
CA SER A 130 5.90 3.69 -1.55
C SER A 130 6.46 4.55 -2.70
N ALA A 131 6.08 4.33 -3.95
CA ALA A 131 6.48 5.18 -5.08
C ALA A 131 5.95 6.61 -4.97
N ILE A 132 4.84 6.81 -4.26
CA ILE A 132 4.26 8.15 -4.01
C ILE A 132 5.17 9.00 -3.13
N LYS A 133 6.04 8.39 -2.30
CA LYS A 133 6.99 9.10 -1.43
C LYS A 133 8.36 9.37 -2.10
N SER A 134 8.66 8.78 -3.23
CA SER A 134 9.98 8.79 -3.85
C SER A 134 10.06 9.53 -5.20
N SER A 135 9.25 10.56 -5.45
CA SER A 135 9.43 11.45 -6.61
C SER A 135 10.71 12.31 -6.56
N ARG A 136 11.62 12.00 -5.60
CA ARG A 136 12.98 12.54 -5.56
C ARG A 136 13.98 11.41 -5.73
N LYS A 137 14.60 11.33 -6.93
CA LYS A 137 15.71 10.45 -7.34
C LYS A 137 15.34 8.98 -7.59
N LEU A 138 14.86 8.69 -8.78
CA LEU A 138 15.11 7.44 -9.48
C LEU A 138 16.55 7.48 -10.05
N GLU A 139 17.54 7.36 -9.19
CA GLU A 139 18.83 6.82 -9.55
C GLU A 139 18.77 5.33 -9.32
N ASP A 140 19.17 4.59 -10.34
CA ASP A 140 19.29 3.14 -10.45
C ASP A 140 20.01 2.53 -9.22
N LYS A 141 19.29 2.41 -8.09
CA LYS A 141 19.73 1.60 -6.97
C LYS A 141 19.23 0.20 -7.19
N GLY A 142 20.18 -0.65 -7.53
CA GLY A 142 19.99 -2.09 -7.59
C GLY A 142 19.10 -2.58 -6.45
N PHE A 143 18.26 -3.54 -6.77
CA PHE A 143 17.24 -4.15 -5.91
C PHE A 143 17.72 -4.35 -4.47
N GLU A 144 17.37 -3.41 -3.56
CA GLU A 144 17.58 -3.62 -2.13
C GLU A 144 16.63 -4.73 -1.67
N SER A 145 17.21 -5.84 -1.27
CA SER A 145 16.52 -6.91 -0.59
C SER A 145 15.90 -6.35 0.69
N LYS A 146 14.59 -6.38 0.80
CA LYS A 146 13.89 -5.76 1.94
C LYS A 146 14.10 -6.63 3.19
N GLU A 147 14.84 -6.12 4.16
CA GLU A 147 14.98 -6.77 5.48
C GLU A 147 13.60 -6.86 6.18
N PRO A 148 13.42 -7.82 7.10
CA PRO A 148 12.26 -7.88 7.98
C PRO A 148 12.07 -6.58 8.76
N GLU A 149 10.84 -6.25 9.12
CA GLU A 149 10.52 -5.02 9.84
C GLU A 149 10.84 -5.14 11.34
N TRP A 150 11.99 -4.58 11.73
CA TRP A 150 12.43 -4.51 13.10
C TRP A 150 11.74 -3.36 13.84
N THR A 151 11.13 -3.66 14.96
CA THR A 151 10.36 -2.69 15.76
C THR A 151 11.08 -2.39 17.08
N SER A 152 10.91 -1.17 17.61
CA SER A 152 11.46 -0.80 18.92
C SER A 152 10.88 -1.67 20.03
N MET A 153 11.77 -2.21 20.90
CA MET A 153 11.40 -2.97 22.07
C MET A 153 10.75 -2.11 23.16
N MET A 154 11.01 -0.80 23.18
CA MET A 154 10.35 0.13 24.09
C MET A 154 8.90 0.33 23.66
N ARG A 155 7.98 0.12 24.60
CA ARG A 155 6.55 0.30 24.37
C ARG A 155 6.21 1.77 24.19
N ARG A 156 5.31 2.05 23.22
CA ARG A 156 4.78 3.40 22.93
C ARG A 156 3.25 3.38 23.00
N GLY A 157 2.65 4.57 23.10
CA GLY A 157 1.18 4.73 23.16
C GLY A 157 0.61 4.47 24.57
N SER A 158 -0.61 3.99 24.64
CA SER A 158 -1.29 3.68 25.91
C SER A 158 -0.61 2.56 26.68
N HIS A 159 -0.66 2.65 28.00
CA HIS A 159 -0.08 1.67 28.93
C HIS A 159 1.41 1.40 28.68
N SER A 160 2.19 2.46 28.49
CA SER A 160 3.60 2.39 28.12
C SER A 160 4.55 2.95 29.18
N LEU A 161 4.03 3.35 30.32
CA LEU A 161 4.78 3.80 31.48
C LEU A 161 4.99 2.65 32.48
N ARG A 162 6.08 2.76 33.26
CA ARG A 162 6.45 1.76 34.26
C ARG A 162 5.35 1.48 35.27
N PHE A 163 4.70 2.54 35.82
CA PHE A 163 3.67 2.38 36.85
C PHE A 163 2.43 1.63 36.33
N GLU A 164 2.16 1.70 35.03
CA GLU A 164 1.04 0.98 34.40
C GLU A 164 1.38 -0.51 34.18
N ARG A 165 2.68 -0.82 33.97
CA ARG A 165 3.18 -2.17 33.69
C ARG A 165 4.50 -2.45 34.41
N PRO A 166 4.52 -2.50 35.76
CA PRO A 166 5.75 -2.65 36.53
C PRO A 166 6.52 -3.94 36.24
N GLY A 167 5.84 -5.03 35.87
CA GLY A 167 6.46 -6.29 35.49
C GLY A 167 7.25 -6.26 34.16
N LEU A 168 7.19 -5.15 33.42
CA LEU A 168 7.92 -4.94 32.17
C LEU A 168 9.06 -3.91 32.29
N TYR A 169 9.40 -3.53 33.52
CA TYR A 169 10.55 -2.66 33.79
C TYR A 169 11.71 -3.48 34.36
N TYR A 170 12.73 -3.69 33.56
CA TYR A 170 13.93 -4.47 33.89
C TYR A 170 15.13 -4.02 33.05
N ALA A 171 16.34 -4.34 33.51
CA ALA A 171 17.56 -3.99 32.81
C ALA A 171 17.95 -5.04 31.75
N ILE A 172 18.44 -4.55 30.64
CA ILE A 172 19.10 -5.34 29.60
C ILE A 172 20.57 -4.96 29.64
N TYR A 173 21.48 -5.92 29.64
CA TYR A 173 22.91 -5.70 29.72
C TYR A 173 23.57 -6.09 28.39
N ALA A 174 24.28 -5.13 27.81
CA ALA A 174 24.97 -5.28 26.55
C ALA A 174 26.47 -5.12 26.72
N ASN A 175 27.23 -5.93 26.03
CA ASN A 175 28.67 -5.79 25.94
C ASN A 175 29.00 -4.73 24.87
N PRO A 176 29.65 -3.61 25.22
CA PRO A 176 29.93 -2.54 24.26
C PRO A 176 31.00 -2.92 23.22
N ALA A 177 31.81 -3.94 23.47
CA ALA A 177 32.88 -4.35 22.55
C ALA A 177 32.35 -5.14 21.34
N ASN A 178 31.34 -5.97 21.54
CA ASN A 178 30.75 -6.83 20.50
C ASN A 178 29.29 -6.52 20.17
N HIS A 179 28.71 -5.50 20.79
CA HIS A 179 27.32 -5.08 20.62
C HIS A 179 26.29 -6.22 20.87
N LYS A 180 26.62 -7.15 21.76
CA LYS A 180 25.77 -8.31 22.08
C LYS A 180 25.06 -8.12 23.42
N ILE A 181 23.79 -8.59 23.49
CA ILE A 181 23.07 -8.67 24.76
C ILE A 181 23.54 -9.94 25.49
N GLU A 182 24.15 -9.77 26.64
CA GLU A 182 24.72 -10.88 27.40
C GLU A 182 23.86 -11.31 28.60
N TYR A 183 23.16 -10.36 29.22
CA TYR A 183 22.35 -10.67 30.39
C TYR A 183 21.04 -9.88 30.42
N ILE A 184 20.00 -10.52 30.91
CA ILE A 184 18.70 -9.92 31.16
C ILE A 184 18.43 -9.96 32.66
N GLY A 185 18.28 -8.78 33.26
CA GLY A 185 17.97 -8.61 34.66
C GLY A 185 16.57 -9.07 35.04
N ASN A 186 16.33 -9.13 36.34
CA ASN A 186 14.98 -9.36 36.87
C ASN A 186 14.16 -8.05 36.81
N VAL A 187 12.86 -8.18 37.01
CA VAL A 187 11.99 -7.02 37.16
C VAL A 187 12.46 -6.18 38.36
N ILE A 188 12.64 -4.89 38.13
CA ILE A 188 13.11 -3.95 39.16
C ILE A 188 11.90 -3.50 39.99
N SER A 189 11.99 -3.64 41.32
CA SER A 189 10.93 -3.23 42.25
C SER A 189 10.66 -1.73 42.16
N ALA A 190 9.42 -1.32 42.48
CA ALA A 190 8.98 0.08 42.31
C ALA A 190 9.83 1.11 43.07
N GLU A 191 10.50 0.68 44.12
CA GLU A 191 11.34 1.52 44.97
C GLU A 191 12.75 1.77 44.41
N LEU A 192 13.16 0.98 43.39
CA LEU A 192 14.47 1.07 42.78
C LEU A 192 14.35 1.62 41.35
N HIS A 193 15.26 2.52 40.98
CA HIS A 193 15.31 3.07 39.62
C HIS A 193 16.27 2.32 38.69
N ASN A 194 17.29 1.66 39.26
CA ASN A 194 18.30 0.92 38.53
C ASN A 194 18.45 -0.49 39.09
N ASP A 195 18.97 -1.39 38.27
CA ASP A 195 19.43 -2.71 38.68
C ASP A 195 20.94 -2.63 39.06
N LYS A 196 21.48 -3.73 39.57
CA LYS A 196 22.90 -3.87 39.91
C LYS A 196 23.79 -3.59 38.71
N GLU A 197 24.93 -2.94 38.91
CA GLU A 197 25.96 -2.83 37.89
C GLU A 197 26.62 -4.19 37.65
N ILE A 198 26.89 -4.52 36.41
CA ILE A 198 27.65 -5.70 36.01
C ILE A 198 28.93 -5.20 35.32
N ASN A 199 30.09 -5.56 35.86
CA ASN A 199 31.36 -5.07 35.38
C ASN A 199 31.58 -5.42 33.89
N GLY A 200 31.96 -4.43 33.10
CA GLY A 200 32.19 -4.57 31.66
C GLY A 200 30.91 -4.57 30.78
N LEU A 201 29.71 -4.54 31.36
CA LEU A 201 28.48 -4.47 30.64
C LEU A 201 27.75 -3.14 30.80
N LYS A 202 27.16 -2.65 29.73
CA LYS A 202 26.34 -1.45 29.73
C LYS A 202 24.89 -1.78 30.04
N GLN A 203 24.34 -1.20 31.08
CA GLN A 203 22.93 -1.31 31.44
C GLN A 203 22.08 -0.48 30.49
N ILE A 204 20.97 -1.06 30.04
CA ILE A 204 19.95 -0.44 29.20
C ILE A 204 18.61 -0.57 29.92
N LEU A 205 18.00 0.57 30.19
CA LEU A 205 16.67 0.67 30.81
C LEU A 205 15.68 1.30 29.80
N PRO A 206 14.38 1.05 29.93
CA PRO A 206 13.39 1.64 29.06
C PRO A 206 13.09 3.10 29.44
N ILE A 207 14.11 3.96 29.36
CA ILE A 207 13.97 5.39 29.65
C ILE A 207 13.62 6.13 28.35
N ARG A 208 12.60 6.95 28.39
CA ARG A 208 12.17 7.79 27.29
C ARG A 208 13.08 9.00 27.09
N THR A 209 12.97 9.62 25.92
CA THR A 209 13.75 10.83 25.59
C THR A 209 13.49 12.03 26.49
N ASN A 210 12.33 12.06 27.16
CA ASN A 210 11.97 13.07 28.16
C ASN A 210 12.40 12.68 29.59
N GLY A 211 13.12 11.56 29.76
CA GLY A 211 13.57 11.07 31.06
C GLY A 211 12.56 10.22 31.84
N GLU A 212 11.34 10.04 31.33
CA GLU A 212 10.33 9.21 31.98
C GLU A 212 10.66 7.72 31.90
N GLU A 213 10.33 6.99 32.96
CA GLU A 213 10.43 5.54 33.00
C GLU A 213 9.30 4.89 32.23
N GLY A 214 9.65 4.33 31.07
CA GLY A 214 8.76 3.53 30.22
C GLY A 214 8.70 2.08 30.62
N CYS A 215 8.32 1.21 29.71
CA CYS A 215 8.39 -0.23 29.87
C CYS A 215 8.72 -0.94 28.56
N TRP A 216 9.18 -2.17 28.65
CA TRP A 216 9.44 -3.02 27.49
C TRP A 216 8.15 -3.63 26.91
N GLN A 217 8.23 -4.17 25.70
CA GLN A 217 7.10 -4.85 25.04
C GLN A 217 6.79 -6.21 25.65
N VAL A 218 7.79 -6.92 26.14
CA VAL A 218 7.68 -8.31 26.61
C VAL A 218 8.37 -8.50 27.96
N SER A 219 8.07 -9.60 28.66
CA SER A 219 8.68 -9.99 29.93
C SER A 219 10.15 -10.41 29.77
N PRO A 220 10.93 -10.44 30.85
CA PRO A 220 12.32 -10.92 30.82
C PRO A 220 12.45 -12.34 30.26
N SER A 221 11.56 -13.24 30.61
CA SER A 221 11.54 -14.64 30.13
C SER A 221 11.28 -14.71 28.63
N GLU A 222 10.30 -13.95 28.15
CA GLU A 222 9.99 -13.91 26.73
C GLU A 222 11.11 -13.26 25.93
N LEU A 223 11.77 -12.22 26.44
CA LEU A 223 12.92 -11.61 25.79
C LEU A 223 14.08 -12.61 25.63
N LYS A 224 14.37 -13.41 26.68
CA LYS A 224 15.38 -14.48 26.60
C LYS A 224 15.08 -15.48 25.49
N ASN A 225 13.82 -15.85 25.33
CA ASN A 225 13.39 -16.76 24.26
C ASN A 225 13.57 -16.12 22.87
N ARG A 226 13.22 -14.85 22.72
CA ARG A 226 13.39 -14.12 21.47
C ARG A 226 14.85 -13.92 21.07
N ILE A 227 15.73 -13.70 22.03
CA ILE A 227 17.19 -13.65 21.80
C ILE A 227 17.69 -14.99 21.25
N LYS A 228 17.29 -16.13 21.86
CA LYS A 228 17.64 -17.47 21.36
C LYS A 228 17.15 -17.75 19.92
N GLN A 229 16.09 -17.07 19.51
CA GLN A 229 15.51 -17.17 18.17
C GLN A 229 16.11 -16.18 17.17
N GLY A 230 17.14 -15.40 17.56
CA GLY A 230 17.71 -14.36 16.71
C GLY A 230 16.80 -13.16 16.46
N ARG A 231 15.76 -12.98 17.26
CA ARG A 231 14.71 -11.97 17.07
C ARG A 231 14.95 -10.65 17.78
N VAL A 232 16.13 -10.42 18.33
CA VAL A 232 16.48 -9.19 19.08
C VAL A 232 17.83 -8.69 18.61
N ARG A 233 17.95 -7.38 18.39
CA ARG A 233 19.21 -6.74 18.05
C ARG A 233 19.36 -5.40 18.73
N LEU A 234 20.61 -4.99 18.94
CA LEU A 234 20.92 -3.64 19.36
C LEU A 234 20.95 -2.71 18.13
N GLY A 235 20.35 -1.56 18.28
CA GLY A 235 20.36 -0.48 17.28
C GLY A 235 21.34 0.63 17.66
N LYS A 236 21.04 1.85 17.21
CA LYS A 236 21.87 3.04 17.45
C LYS A 236 22.05 3.31 18.93
N VAL A 237 23.24 3.82 19.28
CA VAL A 237 23.52 4.39 20.61
C VAL A 237 22.87 5.77 20.70
N THR A 238 22.14 6.01 21.79
CA THR A 238 21.50 7.29 22.10
C THR A 238 22.05 7.82 23.43
N SER A 239 21.64 9.03 23.83
CA SER A 239 21.98 9.59 25.15
C SER A 239 21.51 8.73 26.32
N TYR A 240 20.51 7.88 26.12
CA TYR A 240 19.93 6.95 27.11
C TYR A 240 20.38 5.50 26.94
N GLY A 241 21.38 5.24 26.12
CA GLY A 241 21.92 3.91 25.86
C GLY A 241 21.59 3.39 24.45
N TYR A 242 21.63 2.07 24.29
CA TYR A 242 21.31 1.42 23.03
C TYR A 242 19.80 1.36 22.80
N VAL A 243 19.37 1.58 21.56
CA VAL A 243 18.01 1.22 21.14
C VAL A 243 17.97 -0.30 21.00
N VAL A 244 17.01 -0.94 21.66
CA VAL A 244 16.76 -2.38 21.51
C VAL A 244 15.63 -2.56 20.51
N ASN A 245 15.86 -3.34 19.46
CA ASN A 245 14.86 -3.68 18.44
C ASN A 245 14.56 -5.19 18.47
N TYR A 246 13.37 -5.54 18.09
CA TYR A 246 12.95 -6.94 18.02
C TYR A 246 12.05 -7.21 16.81
N LEU A 247 11.94 -8.48 16.42
CA LEU A 247 10.97 -8.94 15.42
C LEU A 247 9.66 -9.30 16.10
N PRO A 248 8.55 -8.59 15.81
CA PRO A 248 7.22 -8.95 16.29
C PRO A 248 6.79 -10.35 15.82
N ASP A 249 5.85 -10.97 16.52
CA ASP A 249 5.39 -12.32 16.20
C ASP A 249 4.82 -12.43 14.78
N GLY A 250 4.10 -11.39 14.32
CA GLY A 250 3.57 -11.35 12.97
C GLY A 250 4.66 -11.35 11.90
N GLU A 251 5.75 -10.59 12.13
CA GLU A 251 6.87 -10.53 11.19
C GLU A 251 7.71 -11.82 11.24
N TYR A 252 7.94 -12.36 12.43
CA TYR A 252 8.64 -13.64 12.58
C TYR A 252 7.88 -14.82 11.96
N LYS A 253 6.54 -14.83 12.06
CA LYS A 253 5.72 -15.84 11.36
C LYS A 253 5.91 -15.81 9.85
N LYS A 254 6.06 -14.63 9.23
CA LYS A 254 6.37 -14.53 7.81
C LYS A 254 7.71 -15.18 7.47
N ILE A 255 8.73 -15.02 8.33
CA ILE A 255 10.04 -15.68 8.17
C ILE A 255 9.87 -17.19 8.22
N ILE A 256 9.17 -17.72 9.23
CA ILE A 256 8.94 -19.16 9.39
C ILE A 256 8.11 -19.75 8.23
N ASN A 257 7.16 -18.99 7.71
CA ASN A 257 6.33 -19.42 6.58
C ASN A 257 7.05 -19.35 5.22
N GLY A 258 8.30 -18.89 5.19
CA GLY A 258 9.10 -18.84 3.97
C GLY A 258 8.94 -17.57 3.13
N ASP A 259 8.30 -16.53 3.66
CA ASP A 259 8.21 -15.21 3.00
C ASP A 259 9.58 -14.51 2.96
N TYR A 260 10.53 -14.97 3.77
CA TYR A 260 11.91 -14.51 3.84
C TYR A 260 12.88 -15.69 3.73
N ILE A 261 13.99 -15.48 3.04
CA ILE A 261 15.14 -16.40 3.05
C ILE A 261 16.06 -15.98 4.20
N ILE A 262 16.39 -16.93 5.09
CA ILE A 262 17.37 -16.72 6.16
C ILE A 262 18.76 -16.93 5.56
N GLU A 263 19.62 -15.91 5.60
CA GLU A 263 21.00 -15.97 5.13
C GLU A 263 21.98 -16.40 6.24
N GLY A 264 21.57 -16.24 7.50
CA GLY A 264 22.38 -16.57 8.66
C GLY A 264 22.06 -15.69 9.86
N GLU A 265 23.07 -15.50 10.73
CA GLU A 265 23.00 -14.66 11.93
C GLU A 265 24.17 -13.66 11.92
N LYS A 266 23.93 -12.48 12.47
CA LYS A 266 24.99 -11.48 12.74
C LYS A 266 25.80 -11.89 13.96
N ASP A 267 26.94 -11.24 14.18
CA ASP A 267 27.82 -11.47 15.35
C ASP A 267 27.10 -11.27 16.69
N ASP A 268 26.05 -10.43 16.72
CA ASP A 268 25.18 -10.21 17.87
C ASP A 268 24.14 -11.30 18.07
N GLY A 269 24.07 -12.30 17.18
CA GLY A 269 23.11 -13.41 17.20
C GLY A 269 21.75 -13.06 16.57
N SER A 270 21.59 -11.88 15.97
CA SER A 270 20.35 -11.51 15.30
C SER A 270 20.25 -12.11 13.90
N LEU A 271 19.04 -12.56 13.51
CA LEU A 271 18.77 -13.12 12.21
C LEU A 271 19.04 -12.12 11.07
N VAL A 272 19.69 -12.61 10.03
CA VAL A 272 19.80 -11.95 8.73
C VAL A 272 18.85 -12.65 7.79
N ALA A 273 17.85 -11.95 7.33
CA ALA A 273 16.89 -12.48 6.37
C ALA A 273 16.50 -11.39 5.37
N HIS A 274 16.25 -11.80 4.14
CA HIS A 274 15.70 -10.93 3.12
C HIS A 274 14.44 -11.55 2.54
N ARG A 275 13.52 -10.70 2.12
CA ARG A 275 12.25 -11.15 1.59
C ARG A 275 12.47 -11.96 0.31
N VAL A 276 11.91 -13.17 0.29
CA VAL A 276 11.79 -13.90 -0.98
C VAL A 276 11.03 -13.02 -1.93
N ARG A 277 11.53 -12.83 -3.14
CA ARG A 277 10.80 -12.21 -4.23
C ARG A 277 9.62 -13.09 -4.65
N ASN A 278 8.62 -13.21 -3.83
CA ASN A 278 7.28 -13.28 -4.37
C ASN A 278 7.00 -11.86 -4.83
N GLU A 279 6.89 -11.68 -6.14
CA GLU A 279 6.47 -10.42 -6.73
C GLU A 279 5.33 -9.90 -5.87
N ASP A 280 5.54 -8.75 -5.21
CA ASP A 280 4.52 -8.19 -4.31
C ASP A 280 3.25 -8.03 -5.14
N LYS A 281 2.28 -8.88 -4.89
CA LYS A 281 1.00 -8.85 -5.59
C LYS A 281 0.05 -7.93 -4.85
N TRP A 282 -0.46 -6.95 -5.53
CA TRP A 282 -1.46 -6.01 -5.00
C TRP A 282 -2.67 -5.91 -5.92
N ILE A 283 -3.77 -5.51 -5.33
CA ILE A 283 -4.91 -5.03 -6.09
C ILE A 283 -4.62 -3.58 -6.45
N ALA A 284 -4.77 -3.22 -7.73
CA ALA A 284 -4.60 -1.85 -8.19
C ALA A 284 -5.54 -0.88 -7.43
N PRO A 285 -5.07 0.31 -7.05
CA PRO A 285 -5.91 1.32 -6.39
C PRO A 285 -6.95 1.89 -7.38
N THR A 286 -7.92 2.65 -6.86
CA THR A 286 -8.94 3.30 -7.70
C THR A 286 -8.48 4.57 -8.40
N GLN A 287 -7.30 5.08 -8.10
CA GLN A 287 -6.67 6.18 -8.80
C GLN A 287 -5.40 5.69 -9.50
N TRP A 288 -5.41 5.76 -10.83
CA TRP A 288 -4.29 5.33 -11.67
C TRP A 288 -3.48 6.55 -12.12
N LYS A 289 -2.34 6.73 -11.48
CA LYS A 289 -1.37 7.79 -11.80
C LYS A 289 -0.08 7.18 -12.35
N ILE A 290 -0.16 6.64 -13.54
CA ILE A 290 0.92 5.90 -14.16
C ILE A 290 1.38 6.67 -15.40
N ALA A 291 2.69 6.92 -15.51
CA ALA A 291 3.25 7.69 -16.62
C ALA A 291 2.91 7.10 -18.00
N SER A 292 2.86 5.77 -18.12
CA SER A 292 2.51 5.07 -19.36
C SER A 292 1.04 5.26 -19.80
N HIS A 293 0.18 5.81 -18.95
CA HIS A 293 -1.20 6.16 -19.30
C HIS A 293 -1.32 7.55 -19.95
N ASP A 294 -0.22 8.33 -20.05
CA ASP A 294 -0.22 9.58 -20.82
C ASP A 294 -0.40 9.27 -22.31
N ALA A 295 -1.62 9.49 -22.78
CA ALA A 295 -2.03 9.17 -24.14
C ALA A 295 -1.24 9.96 -25.22
N SER A 296 -0.77 11.16 -24.90
CA SER A 296 0.05 11.96 -25.83
C SER A 296 1.50 11.45 -25.91
N ALA A 297 2.11 11.11 -24.78
CA ALA A 297 3.50 10.65 -24.71
C ALA A 297 3.66 9.19 -25.16
N TYR A 298 2.75 8.30 -24.73
CA TYR A 298 2.87 6.86 -24.93
C TYR A 298 1.83 6.26 -25.89
N GLY A 299 0.79 6.99 -26.25
CA GLY A 299 -0.20 6.56 -27.23
C GLY A 299 0.13 7.05 -28.63
N SER A 300 -0.23 8.31 -28.92
CA SER A 300 -0.09 8.88 -30.28
C SER A 300 1.35 8.91 -30.79
N THR A 301 2.31 9.21 -29.91
CA THR A 301 3.74 9.25 -30.27
C THR A 301 4.27 7.86 -30.59
N LEU A 302 3.86 6.84 -29.83
CA LEU A 302 4.27 5.46 -30.08
C LEU A 302 3.75 4.97 -31.43
N LEU A 303 2.46 5.22 -31.73
CA LEU A 303 1.82 4.83 -33.00
C LEU A 303 2.37 5.57 -34.20
N ALA A 304 2.85 6.81 -34.01
CA ALA A 304 3.48 7.57 -35.11
C ALA A 304 4.87 7.05 -35.48
N ASN A 305 5.50 6.25 -34.64
CA ASN A 305 6.81 5.65 -34.83
C ASN A 305 6.79 4.22 -35.37
N ILE A 306 5.60 3.64 -35.57
CA ILE A 306 5.35 2.34 -36.21
C ILE A 306 4.92 2.54 -37.65
#